data_55ec6936f756f95bdf1fadeff1c7e5b8
#
_entry.id   55ec6936f756f95bdf1fadeff1c7e5b8
#
_cell.length_a   1.000
_cell.length_b   1.000
_cell.length_c   1.000
_cell.angle_alpha   90.00
_cell.angle_beta   90.00
_cell.angle_gamma   90.00
#
_symmetry.space_group_name_H-M   'P 1'
#
loop_
_entity.id
_entity.type
_entity.pdbx_description
1 polymer ?
#
loop_
_entity_poly.entity_id
_entity_poly.type
_entity_poly.pdbx_seq_one_letter_code
_entity_poly.pdbx_strand_id
1 'polypeptide(L)'
;QPISAILPLRSVMSEKSAVLYLTEELIRRPSVTPLDEGCQQLMADRLSALGFDIESMFFEDTLNLWARRGQGKPLFCFAGHTDVVPTGPLEQWDSPPFEPEIRDGLLYGRGTADMKGSLAAMIVATERFLAKKPQLTGDIAFLITSDEEGPFINGTKRVIETLEARQEKISWCLVGEP
;
A
#
# COMPACT_ATOMS: atom_id res chain seq x y z
N GLN A 1 42.78 11.81 -35.84
CA GLN A 1 42.64 12.11 -34.38
C GLN A 1 41.23 11.86 -33.95
N PRO A 2 40.94 10.95 -33.05
CA PRO A 2 39.61 10.79 -32.48
C PRO A 2 39.50 11.71 -31.25
N ILE A 3 38.53 12.61 -31.28
CA ILE A 3 38.08 13.37 -30.12
C ILE A 3 37.23 12.46 -29.26
N SER A 4 37.77 12.02 -28.13
CA SER A 4 37.02 11.39 -27.08
C SER A 4 36.02 12.40 -26.51
N ALA A 5 34.76 12.25 -26.86
CA ALA A 5 33.69 12.92 -26.16
C ALA A 5 33.55 12.26 -24.79
N ILE A 6 34.14 12.85 -23.77
CA ILE A 6 33.84 12.55 -22.36
C ILE A 6 32.44 13.09 -22.12
N LEU A 7 31.46 12.21 -22.12
CA LEU A 7 30.13 12.51 -21.60
C LEU A 7 30.30 12.91 -20.11
N PRO A 8 29.80 14.09 -19.69
CA PRO A 8 29.82 14.43 -18.28
C PRO A 8 29.00 13.38 -17.54
N LEU A 9 29.64 12.77 -16.55
CA LEU A 9 28.94 12.03 -15.51
C LEU A 9 27.94 13.02 -14.90
N ARG A 10 26.70 13.04 -15.42
CA ARG A 10 25.58 13.56 -14.68
C ARG A 10 25.60 12.79 -13.38
N SER A 11 25.79 13.51 -12.29
CA SER A 11 25.56 13.00 -10.96
C SER A 11 24.20 12.31 -11.00
N VAL A 12 24.22 10.99 -10.88
CA VAL A 12 23.03 10.21 -10.61
C VAL A 12 22.63 10.59 -9.20
N MET A 13 21.96 11.73 -9.05
CA MET A 13 21.05 11.92 -7.94
C MET A 13 20.02 10.82 -8.16
N SER A 14 20.14 9.80 -7.33
CA SER A 14 19.24 8.64 -7.33
C SER A 14 17.82 9.16 -7.35
N GLU A 15 17.14 9.05 -8.48
CA GLU A 15 15.70 9.29 -8.52
C GLU A 15 15.11 8.36 -7.49
N LYS A 16 14.49 8.93 -6.47
CA LYS A 16 13.84 8.21 -5.38
C LYS A 16 12.92 7.17 -6.00
N SER A 17 13.06 5.90 -5.63
CA SER A 17 12.23 4.84 -6.21
C SER A 17 10.76 5.14 -5.95
N ALA A 18 9.88 4.76 -6.88
CA ALA A 18 8.44 4.96 -6.73
C ALA A 18 7.88 4.29 -5.45
N VAL A 19 8.47 3.14 -5.07
CA VAL A 19 8.12 2.45 -3.82
C VAL A 19 8.51 3.29 -2.62
N LEU A 20 9.74 3.80 -2.57
CA LEU A 20 10.20 4.63 -1.48
C LEU A 20 9.35 5.90 -1.33
N TYR A 21 9.06 6.58 -2.45
CA TYR A 21 8.20 7.76 -2.44
C TYR A 21 6.83 7.46 -1.85
N LEU A 22 6.16 6.40 -2.33
CA LEU A 22 4.83 6.04 -1.83
C LEU A 22 4.86 5.59 -0.36
N THR A 23 5.90 4.87 0.05
CA THR A 23 6.07 4.47 1.45
C THR A 23 6.16 5.70 2.36
N GLU A 24 6.98 6.69 2.00
CA GLU A 24 7.09 7.92 2.79
C GLU A 24 5.77 8.70 2.85
N GLU A 25 5.03 8.77 1.73
CA GLU A 25 3.72 9.41 1.71
C GLU A 25 2.72 8.71 2.64
N LEU A 26 2.78 7.39 2.72
CA LEU A 26 1.97 6.61 3.66
C LEU A 26 2.41 6.83 5.12
N ILE A 27 3.73 6.87 5.40
CA ILE A 27 4.27 7.10 6.75
C ILE A 27 3.84 8.47 7.29
N ARG A 28 3.83 9.52 6.45
CA ARG A 28 3.40 10.89 6.86
C ARG A 28 1.95 10.96 7.30
N ARG A 29 1.16 9.92 7.10
CA ARG A 29 -0.22 9.80 7.56
C ARG A 29 -0.24 9.02 8.88
N PRO A 30 -0.51 9.69 10.03
CA PRO A 30 -0.40 9.07 11.36
C PRO A 30 -1.61 8.17 11.64
N SER A 31 -1.76 7.12 10.85
CA SER A 31 -2.88 6.18 10.88
C SER A 31 -2.80 5.21 12.06
N VAL A 32 -2.78 5.75 13.27
CA VAL A 32 -2.82 4.93 14.48
C VAL A 32 -4.18 4.26 14.59
N THR A 33 -4.16 2.92 14.77
CA THR A 33 -5.37 2.09 14.77
C THR A 33 -6.51 2.67 15.63
N PRO A 34 -7.75 2.72 15.17
CA PRO A 34 -8.28 2.25 13.87
C PRO A 34 -8.34 3.34 12.78
N LEU A 35 -7.58 4.44 12.95
CA LEU A 35 -7.62 5.57 12.03
C LEU A 35 -6.85 5.25 10.73
N ASP A 36 -7.40 5.69 9.59
CA ASP A 36 -6.75 5.54 8.28
C ASP A 36 -5.93 6.76 7.85
N GLU A 37 -6.34 7.94 8.27
CA GLU A 37 -5.68 9.22 7.97
C GLU A 37 -5.44 9.48 6.48
N GLY A 38 -6.29 8.93 5.61
CA GLY A 38 -6.22 9.10 4.15
C GLY A 38 -5.21 8.20 3.44
N CYS A 39 -4.68 7.18 4.11
CA CYS A 39 -3.83 6.17 3.47
C CYS A 39 -4.58 5.44 2.37
N GLN A 40 -5.80 4.96 2.65
CA GLN A 40 -6.61 4.23 1.68
C GLN A 40 -7.06 5.12 0.52
N GLN A 41 -7.34 6.40 0.76
CA GLN A 41 -7.67 7.33 -0.32
C GLN A 41 -6.48 7.50 -1.29
N LEU A 42 -5.26 7.67 -0.77
CA LEU A 42 -4.06 7.75 -1.59
C LEU A 42 -3.88 6.51 -2.47
N MET A 43 -4.13 5.32 -1.91
CA MET A 43 -4.06 4.05 -2.65
C MET A 43 -5.19 3.93 -3.67
N ALA A 44 -6.42 4.29 -3.28
CA ALA A 44 -7.60 4.26 -4.14
C ALA A 44 -7.45 5.15 -5.38
N ASP A 45 -6.90 6.34 -5.23
CA ASP A 45 -6.65 7.26 -6.35
C ASP A 45 -5.70 6.64 -7.38
N ARG A 46 -4.63 5.98 -6.91
CA ARG A 46 -3.67 5.29 -7.78
C ARG A 46 -4.29 4.07 -8.48
N LEU A 47 -5.05 3.27 -7.75
CA LEU A 47 -5.74 2.08 -8.29
C LEU A 47 -6.85 2.49 -9.27
N SER A 48 -7.63 3.52 -8.97
CA SER A 48 -8.64 4.06 -9.87
C SER A 48 -8.04 4.50 -11.20
N ALA A 49 -6.88 5.17 -11.18
CA ALA A 49 -6.15 5.55 -12.40
C ALA A 49 -5.71 4.34 -13.24
N LEU A 50 -5.61 3.15 -12.65
CA LEU A 50 -5.32 1.89 -13.33
C LEU A 50 -6.58 1.14 -13.78
N GLY A 51 -7.78 1.71 -13.58
CA GLY A 51 -9.05 1.10 -13.98
C GLY A 51 -9.59 0.07 -12.98
N PHE A 52 -9.23 0.20 -11.70
CA PHE A 52 -9.89 -0.55 -10.64
C PHE A 52 -11.22 0.11 -10.26
N ASP A 53 -12.23 -0.69 -10.04
CA ASP A 53 -13.45 -0.30 -9.35
C ASP A 53 -13.13 -0.18 -7.87
N ILE A 54 -13.44 0.97 -7.27
CA ILE A 54 -13.11 1.31 -5.90
C ILE A 54 -14.36 1.27 -5.03
N GLU A 55 -14.32 0.51 -3.95
CA GLU A 55 -15.37 0.44 -2.96
C GLU A 55 -14.78 0.68 -1.56
N SER A 56 -15.23 1.75 -0.92
CA SER A 56 -14.93 2.01 0.49
C SER A 56 -16.02 1.40 1.36
N MET A 57 -15.63 0.52 2.29
CA MET A 57 -16.53 -0.13 3.23
C MET A 57 -16.23 0.37 4.64
N PHE A 58 -17.18 1.08 5.23
CA PHE A 58 -17.05 1.60 6.58
C PHE A 58 -17.89 0.78 7.55
N PHE A 59 -17.23 0.14 8.51
CA PHE A 59 -17.88 -0.63 9.56
C PHE A 59 -17.51 -0.03 10.92
N GLU A 60 -18.52 0.53 11.61
CA GLU A 60 -18.37 1.23 12.88
C GLU A 60 -17.33 2.37 12.78
N ASP A 61 -16.13 2.16 13.27
CA ASP A 61 -15.02 3.13 13.30
C ASP A 61 -13.89 2.79 12.30
N THR A 62 -14.05 1.74 11.53
CA THR A 62 -13.01 1.18 10.67
C THR A 62 -13.31 1.40 9.19
N LEU A 63 -12.37 2.00 8.48
CA LEU A 63 -12.41 2.13 7.03
C LEU A 63 -11.71 0.94 6.38
N ASN A 64 -12.37 0.37 5.36
CA ASN A 64 -11.80 -0.69 4.54
C ASN A 64 -11.91 -0.32 3.05
N LEU A 65 -10.92 -0.72 2.27
CA LEU A 65 -10.87 -0.56 0.83
C LEU A 65 -10.97 -1.92 0.16
N TRP A 66 -11.97 -2.08 -0.70
CA TRP A 66 -12.02 -3.12 -1.71
C TRP A 66 -11.83 -2.48 -3.07
N ALA A 67 -10.77 -2.85 -3.76
CA ALA A 67 -10.51 -2.37 -5.11
C ALA A 67 -10.34 -3.59 -6.03
N ARG A 68 -11.09 -3.66 -7.13
CA ARG A 68 -11.04 -4.79 -8.05
C ARG A 68 -10.95 -4.33 -9.49
N ARG A 69 -10.09 -4.97 -10.27
CA ARG A 69 -10.02 -4.81 -11.70
C ARG A 69 -10.34 -6.13 -12.40
N GLY A 70 -11.38 -6.12 -13.23
CA GLY A 70 -11.93 -7.28 -13.93
C GLY A 70 -13.25 -7.76 -13.34
N GLN A 71 -13.93 -8.65 -14.07
CA GLN A 71 -15.24 -9.22 -13.71
C GLN A 71 -15.23 -10.76 -13.86
N GLY A 72 -14.05 -11.34 -13.92
CA GLY A 72 -13.83 -12.75 -14.21
C GLY A 72 -13.22 -13.55 -13.06
N LYS A 73 -12.61 -14.65 -13.43
CA LYS A 73 -11.85 -15.55 -12.55
C LYS A 73 -10.64 -16.07 -13.32
N PRO A 74 -9.56 -16.46 -12.64
CA PRO A 74 -9.36 -16.43 -11.18
C PRO A 74 -9.16 -15.00 -10.64
N LEU A 75 -9.42 -14.78 -9.36
CA LEU A 75 -9.20 -13.53 -8.65
C LEU A 75 -7.99 -13.64 -7.73
N PHE A 76 -6.97 -12.85 -8.00
CA PHE A 76 -5.80 -12.68 -7.14
C PHE A 76 -5.97 -11.42 -6.29
N CYS A 77 -5.77 -11.53 -4.98
CA CYS A 77 -5.94 -10.44 -4.04
C CYS A 77 -4.64 -10.13 -3.31
N PHE A 78 -4.27 -8.85 -3.28
CA PHE A 78 -3.33 -8.31 -2.30
C PHE A 78 -4.11 -7.89 -1.05
N ALA A 79 -3.67 -8.35 0.12
CA ALA A 79 -4.29 -7.97 1.38
C ALA A 79 -3.26 -7.34 2.34
N GLY A 80 -3.73 -6.39 3.14
CA GLY A 80 -2.91 -5.71 4.14
C GLY A 80 -3.68 -4.64 4.89
N HIS A 81 -2.94 -3.84 5.67
CA HIS A 81 -3.52 -2.81 6.52
C HIS A 81 -2.76 -1.49 6.42
N THR A 82 -3.47 -0.40 6.67
CA THR A 82 -2.91 0.96 6.71
C THR A 82 -2.66 1.47 8.11
N ASP A 83 -3.36 0.90 9.09
CA ASP A 83 -3.19 1.28 10.48
C ASP A 83 -1.86 0.79 11.05
N VAL A 84 -1.43 1.45 12.09
CA VAL A 84 -0.18 1.17 12.80
C VAL A 84 -0.42 1.21 14.31
N VAL A 85 0.38 0.47 15.07
CA VAL A 85 0.36 0.54 16.53
C VAL A 85 0.77 1.94 17.02
N PRO A 86 0.34 2.34 18.22
CA PRO A 86 0.81 3.58 18.85
C PRO A 86 2.33 3.67 18.90
N THR A 87 2.84 4.90 18.82
CA THR A 87 4.30 5.14 18.75
C THR A 87 5.04 4.79 20.05
N GLY A 88 4.33 4.76 21.17
CA GLY A 88 4.95 4.80 22.49
C GLY A 88 5.54 6.19 22.81
N PRO A 89 6.42 6.28 23.81
CA PRO A 89 7.03 7.56 24.22
C PRO A 89 7.88 8.15 23.11
N LEU A 90 7.59 9.40 22.71
CA LEU A 90 8.27 10.07 21.58
C LEU A 90 9.75 10.33 21.86
N GLU A 91 10.14 10.48 23.11
CA GLU A 91 11.54 10.65 23.54
C GLU A 91 12.42 9.41 23.30
N GLN A 92 11.84 8.28 22.97
CA GLN A 92 12.56 7.05 22.63
C GLN A 92 12.83 6.92 21.12
N TRP A 93 12.36 7.88 20.32
CA TRP A 93 12.57 7.90 18.89
C TRP A 93 13.74 8.84 18.54
N ASP A 94 14.65 8.37 17.69
CA ASP A 94 15.75 9.20 17.15
C ASP A 94 15.27 10.25 16.14
N SER A 95 14.08 10.03 15.54
CA SER A 95 13.40 10.96 14.63
C SER A 95 11.89 10.84 14.83
N PRO A 96 11.08 11.88 14.53
CA PRO A 96 9.64 11.80 14.68
C PRO A 96 9.04 10.62 13.91
N PRO A 97 8.18 9.80 14.53
CA PRO A 97 7.73 8.52 13.96
C PRO A 97 6.95 8.63 12.64
N PHE A 98 6.33 9.78 12.36
CA PHE A 98 5.58 10.04 11.13
C PHE A 98 6.28 11.01 10.18
N GLU A 99 7.55 11.30 10.43
CA GLU A 99 8.44 12.04 9.54
C GLU A 99 9.50 11.07 9.00
N PRO A 100 9.26 10.45 7.83
CA PRO A 100 10.15 9.40 7.32
C PRO A 100 11.55 9.93 7.06
N GLU A 101 12.56 9.25 7.59
CA GLU A 101 13.96 9.62 7.47
C GLU A 101 14.80 8.47 6.94
N ILE A 102 15.72 8.78 6.02
CA ILE A 102 16.69 7.80 5.52
C ILE A 102 18.01 8.01 6.25
N ARG A 103 18.47 6.99 6.97
CA ARG A 103 19.78 6.95 7.64
C ARG A 103 20.51 5.68 7.24
N ASP A 104 21.75 5.80 6.82
CA ASP A 104 22.61 4.67 6.42
C ASP A 104 21.95 3.70 5.42
N GLY A 105 21.13 4.23 4.51
CA GLY A 105 20.43 3.44 3.49
C GLY A 105 19.15 2.73 3.99
N LEU A 106 18.74 2.94 5.24
CA LEU A 106 17.53 2.42 5.85
C LEU A 106 16.48 3.52 6.02
N LEU A 107 15.22 3.19 5.75
CA LEU A 107 14.09 4.10 5.97
C LEU A 107 13.52 3.87 7.38
N TYR A 108 13.47 4.94 8.15
CA TYR A 108 12.91 4.97 9.52
C TYR A 108 11.58 5.68 9.55
N GLY A 109 10.64 5.16 10.33
CA GLY A 109 9.32 5.69 10.57
C GLY A 109 8.34 4.62 11.06
N ARG A 110 7.28 5.00 11.78
CA ARG A 110 6.25 4.08 12.24
C ARG A 110 5.49 3.50 11.03
N GLY A 111 5.37 2.17 10.99
CA GLY A 111 4.69 1.46 9.91
C GLY A 111 5.54 1.24 8.65
N THR A 112 6.83 1.56 8.67
CA THR A 112 7.71 1.34 7.51
C THR A 112 7.80 -0.13 7.14
N ALA A 113 8.08 -1.01 8.11
CA ALA A 113 8.15 -2.45 7.91
C ALA A 113 6.77 -3.09 7.99
N ASP A 114 5.96 -2.65 8.93
CA ASP A 114 4.64 -3.18 9.24
C ASP A 114 3.57 -2.09 9.04
N MET A 115 2.85 -2.08 7.89
CA MET A 115 3.25 -2.74 6.64
C MET A 115 3.17 -1.79 5.43
N LYS A 116 3.34 -0.46 5.67
CA LYS A 116 3.23 0.58 4.61
C LYS A 116 4.23 0.39 3.47
N GLY A 117 5.43 -0.15 3.76
CA GLY A 117 6.41 -0.51 2.73
C GLY A 117 5.90 -1.60 1.78
N SER A 118 5.29 -2.64 2.33
CA SER A 118 4.69 -3.72 1.54
C SER A 118 3.51 -3.22 0.71
N LEU A 119 2.63 -2.38 1.27
CA LEU A 119 1.53 -1.76 0.53
C LEU A 119 2.05 -0.95 -0.67
N ALA A 120 3.07 -0.12 -0.45
CA ALA A 120 3.68 0.67 -1.52
C ALA A 120 4.28 -0.24 -2.61
N ALA A 121 4.95 -1.33 -2.21
CA ALA A 121 5.51 -2.29 -3.15
C ALA A 121 4.43 -2.98 -3.99
N MET A 122 3.31 -3.40 -3.39
CA MET A 122 2.18 -4.02 -4.08
C MET A 122 1.56 -3.08 -5.12
N ILE A 123 1.31 -1.81 -4.75
CA ILE A 123 0.75 -0.80 -5.67
C ILE A 123 1.70 -0.57 -6.84
N VAL A 124 2.97 -0.27 -6.58
CA VAL A 124 3.95 0.02 -7.64
C VAL A 124 4.21 -1.20 -8.53
N ALA A 125 4.23 -2.41 -7.95
CA ALA A 125 4.34 -3.64 -8.74
C ALA A 125 3.15 -3.80 -9.68
N THR A 126 1.93 -3.52 -9.20
CA THR A 126 0.71 -3.57 -10.01
C THR A 126 0.75 -2.52 -11.13
N GLU A 127 1.16 -1.29 -10.86
CA GLU A 127 1.33 -0.24 -11.87
C GLU A 127 2.29 -0.69 -12.98
N ARG A 128 3.46 -1.21 -12.59
CA ARG A 128 4.47 -1.69 -13.55
C ARG A 128 4.02 -2.91 -14.34
N PHE A 129 3.30 -3.81 -13.69
CA PHE A 129 2.74 -4.99 -14.35
C PHE A 129 1.70 -4.59 -15.39
N LEU A 130 0.73 -3.75 -15.02
CA LEU A 130 -0.34 -3.32 -15.92
C LEU A 130 0.15 -2.42 -17.05
N ALA A 131 1.22 -1.65 -16.85
CA ALA A 131 1.87 -0.91 -17.93
C ALA A 131 2.43 -1.84 -19.02
N LYS A 132 2.86 -3.05 -18.66
CA LYS A 132 3.38 -4.06 -19.59
C LYS A 132 2.29 -5.02 -20.09
N LYS A 133 1.30 -5.28 -19.29
CA LYS A 133 0.21 -6.24 -19.51
C LYS A 133 -1.15 -5.61 -19.18
N PRO A 134 -1.65 -4.70 -20.03
CA PRO A 134 -2.90 -3.98 -19.73
C PRO A 134 -4.14 -4.87 -19.76
N GLN A 135 -4.06 -6.00 -20.46
CA GLN A 135 -5.13 -6.99 -20.50
C GLN A 135 -4.78 -8.17 -19.62
N LEU A 136 -5.70 -8.51 -18.73
CA LEU A 136 -5.56 -9.59 -17.76
C LEU A 136 -6.31 -10.83 -18.24
N THR A 137 -5.79 -12.00 -17.91
CA THR A 137 -6.48 -13.29 -18.08
C THR A 137 -7.26 -13.72 -16.84
N GLY A 138 -7.10 -12.99 -15.75
CA GLY A 138 -7.82 -13.10 -14.48
C GLY A 138 -7.97 -11.71 -13.90
N ASP A 139 -8.43 -11.63 -12.66
CA ASP A 139 -8.67 -10.37 -11.98
C ASP A 139 -7.61 -10.10 -10.92
N ILE A 140 -7.40 -8.82 -10.61
CA ILE A 140 -6.58 -8.37 -9.49
C ILE A 140 -7.47 -7.57 -8.53
N ALA A 141 -7.30 -7.80 -7.23
CA ALA A 141 -7.95 -7.02 -6.19
C ALA A 141 -6.97 -6.60 -5.10
N PHE A 142 -7.40 -5.58 -4.34
CA PHE A 142 -6.80 -5.14 -3.09
C PHE A 142 -7.87 -5.14 -2.01
N LEU A 143 -7.57 -5.75 -0.87
CA LEU A 143 -8.35 -5.71 0.34
C LEU A 143 -7.49 -5.08 1.43
N ILE A 144 -7.79 -3.85 1.80
CA ILE A 144 -7.01 -3.07 2.76
C ILE A 144 -7.90 -2.63 3.91
N THR A 145 -7.45 -2.86 5.14
CA THR A 145 -8.17 -2.46 6.35
C THR A 145 -7.41 -1.39 7.15
N SER A 146 -8.10 -0.70 8.04
CA SER A 146 -7.52 0.14 9.08
C SER A 146 -7.73 -0.43 10.50
N ASP A 147 -7.98 -1.74 10.64
CA ASP A 147 -8.17 -2.44 11.91
C ASP A 147 -7.49 -3.83 11.86
N GLU A 148 -6.18 -3.85 11.61
CA GLU A 148 -5.37 -5.06 11.77
C GLU A 148 -4.65 -5.04 13.12
N GLU A 149 -4.10 -3.91 13.52
CA GLU A 149 -3.32 -3.69 14.73
C GLU A 149 -4.19 -3.45 15.98
N GLY A 150 -5.51 -3.50 15.82
CA GLY A 150 -6.49 -3.25 16.85
C GLY A 150 -7.31 -4.49 17.23
N PRO A 151 -8.63 -4.33 17.46
CA PRO A 151 -9.51 -5.43 17.87
C PRO A 151 -9.79 -6.47 16.77
N PHE A 152 -9.48 -6.22 15.50
CA PHE A 152 -9.72 -7.09 14.32
C PHE A 152 -11.21 -7.40 14.07
N ILE A 153 -12.13 -6.56 14.53
CA ILE A 153 -13.58 -6.86 14.49
C ILE A 153 -14.21 -6.30 13.22
N ASN A 154 -13.86 -5.05 12.87
CA ASN A 154 -14.50 -4.29 11.80
C ASN A 154 -13.63 -4.21 10.52
N GLY A 155 -12.51 -4.93 10.50
CA GLY A 155 -11.55 -4.96 9.40
C GLY A 155 -11.83 -6.06 8.36
N THR A 156 -10.78 -6.76 7.97
CA THR A 156 -10.75 -7.79 6.94
C THR A 156 -11.89 -8.80 7.05
N LYS A 157 -12.24 -9.23 8.27
CA LYS A 157 -13.33 -10.19 8.51
C LYS A 157 -14.66 -9.69 7.93
N ARG A 158 -15.04 -8.43 8.21
CA ARG A 158 -16.31 -7.85 7.73
C ARG A 158 -16.32 -7.68 6.22
N VAL A 159 -15.15 -7.35 5.63
CA VAL A 159 -15.02 -7.31 4.18
C VAL A 159 -15.23 -8.69 3.57
N ILE A 160 -14.58 -9.73 4.10
CA ILE A 160 -14.75 -11.11 3.61
C ILE A 160 -16.21 -11.59 3.73
N GLU A 161 -16.86 -11.34 4.86
CA GLU A 161 -18.29 -11.65 5.03
C GLU A 161 -19.17 -10.98 3.95
N THR A 162 -18.84 -9.72 3.61
CA THR A 162 -19.53 -8.97 2.55
C THR A 162 -19.29 -9.58 1.16
N LEU A 163 -18.04 -9.95 0.86
CA LEU A 163 -17.67 -10.58 -0.41
C LEU A 163 -18.32 -11.97 -0.57
N GLU A 164 -18.34 -12.76 0.50
CA GLU A 164 -19.00 -14.06 0.51
C GLU A 164 -20.51 -13.96 0.24
N ALA A 165 -21.17 -12.98 0.87
CA ALA A 165 -22.60 -12.72 0.62
C ALA A 165 -22.88 -12.34 -0.85
N ARG A 166 -21.91 -11.75 -1.55
CA ARG A 166 -21.97 -11.41 -2.99
C ARG A 166 -21.48 -12.55 -3.89
N GLN A 167 -21.07 -13.69 -3.33
CA GLN A 167 -20.43 -14.80 -4.05
C GLN A 167 -19.13 -14.41 -4.78
N GLU A 168 -18.46 -13.37 -4.32
CA GLU A 168 -17.12 -12.97 -4.76
C GLU A 168 -16.08 -13.83 -4.03
N LYS A 169 -15.43 -14.74 -4.77
CA LYS A 169 -14.43 -15.64 -4.20
C LYS A 169 -13.04 -15.26 -4.64
N ILE A 170 -12.17 -15.00 -3.67
CA ILE A 170 -10.74 -14.84 -3.88
C ILE A 170 -10.11 -16.20 -4.15
N SER A 171 -9.36 -16.34 -5.25
CA SER A 171 -8.70 -17.59 -5.63
C SER A 171 -7.35 -17.74 -4.97
N TRP A 172 -6.60 -16.62 -4.87
CA TRP A 172 -5.31 -16.54 -4.20
C TRP A 172 -5.18 -15.19 -3.48
N CYS A 173 -4.52 -15.22 -2.35
CA CYS A 173 -4.24 -14.01 -1.57
C CYS A 173 -2.76 -13.95 -1.23
N LEU A 174 -2.17 -12.75 -1.41
CA LEU A 174 -0.85 -12.41 -0.92
C LEU A 174 -1.00 -11.36 0.18
N VAL A 175 -0.53 -11.71 1.36
CA VAL A 175 -0.44 -10.81 2.51
C VAL A 175 1.01 -10.38 2.65
N GLY A 176 1.24 -9.08 2.80
CA GLY A 176 2.58 -8.51 2.82
C GLY A 176 3.12 -8.22 4.22
N GLU A 177 2.68 -8.98 5.22
CA GLU A 177 3.18 -8.89 6.58
C GLU A 177 4.66 -9.24 6.68
N PRO A 178 5.42 -8.59 7.60
CA PRO A 178 6.84 -8.87 7.80
C PRO A 178 7.12 -10.21 8.46
#